data_3220aaac90b55e2baa17269e282ee629
#
_entry.id   3220aaac90b55e2baa17269e282ee629
#
_cell.length_a   1.000
_cell.length_b   1.000
_cell.length_c   1.000
_cell.angle_alpha   90.00
_cell.angle_beta   90.00
_cell.angle_gamma   90.00
#
_symmetry.space_group_name_H-M   'P 1'
#
loop_
_entity.id
_entity.type
_entity.pdbx_description
1 polymer ?
#
loop_
_entity_poly.entity_id
_entity_poly.type
_entity_poly.pdbx_seq_one_letter_code
_entity_poly.pdbx_strand_id
1 'polypeptide(L)'
;MPKYVSAALLKFQHQKLGRPCHAPHKWTRPAYGKQTQFAPPPDDSALLQTATEIRRIQAIVGSFLYYARALDSTMLPALNQLSTQQAKPTHQTNDDAAMLLDFAATYPNAKVRYHASDMILHVDTDAAYLVMPNAKSRIAGYFYLSSKPKSPGDPVPLNGAILVECTTIKHVVSSAAEAECGGCFHNAQKAIPIRIALQDLGHPQPKTPIKTDNSTAEAFANKSMRQKRSKAWDMRYHWIRDRTAQGQFHFYWAKGLLNWADYFTKHHSPTYHTATRPHYILKNHLASQSISTSILSSIQNVLARVC
;
A
#
# COMPACT_ATOMS: atom_id res chain seq x y z
N MET A 1 -3.34 20.07 -3.35
CA MET A 1 -4.65 20.39 -2.71
C MET A 1 -4.44 21.28 -1.47
N PRO A 2 -4.08 22.54 -1.66
CA PRO A 2 -3.84 23.44 -0.53
C PRO A 2 -5.09 23.56 0.35
N LYS A 3 -4.91 23.58 1.66
CA LYS A 3 -5.99 23.72 2.66
C LYS A 3 -7.04 22.58 2.71
N TYR A 4 -6.93 21.53 1.88
CA TYR A 4 -7.91 20.43 1.88
C TYR A 4 -8.04 19.75 3.25
N VAL A 5 -6.91 19.38 3.85
CA VAL A 5 -6.90 18.75 5.18
C VAL A 5 -7.46 19.69 6.24
N SER A 6 -7.06 20.97 6.23
CA SER A 6 -7.57 21.95 7.20
C SER A 6 -9.09 22.12 7.10
N ALA A 7 -9.63 22.16 5.87
CA ALA A 7 -11.08 22.24 5.66
C ALA A 7 -11.80 20.95 6.12
N ALA A 8 -11.21 19.78 5.88
CA ALA A 8 -11.76 18.51 6.35
C ALA A 8 -11.76 18.43 7.89
N LEU A 9 -10.68 18.83 8.55
CA LEU A 9 -10.60 18.85 10.01
C LEU A 9 -11.65 19.79 10.61
N LEU A 10 -11.85 20.97 10.02
CA LEU A 10 -12.90 21.91 10.44
C LEU A 10 -14.30 21.31 10.25
N LYS A 11 -14.56 20.69 9.10
CA LYS A 11 -15.83 20.00 8.80
C LYS A 11 -16.16 18.93 9.84
N PHE A 12 -15.16 18.17 10.27
CA PHE A 12 -15.32 17.11 11.26
C PHE A 12 -15.19 17.59 12.71
N GLN A 13 -15.03 18.91 12.94
CA GLN A 13 -14.88 19.54 14.25
C GLN A 13 -13.76 18.86 15.07
N HIS A 14 -12.66 18.49 14.38
CA HIS A 14 -11.54 17.80 15.00
C HIS A 14 -10.56 18.82 15.59
N GLN A 15 -10.37 18.73 16.90
CA GLN A 15 -9.40 19.57 17.61
C GLN A 15 -8.00 18.93 17.46
N LYS A 16 -7.04 19.75 17.02
CA LYS A 16 -5.64 19.31 16.91
C LYS A 16 -5.09 19.01 18.32
N LEU A 17 -4.47 17.84 18.46
CA LEU A 17 -3.76 17.48 19.68
C LEU A 17 -2.57 18.40 19.94
N GLY A 18 -2.22 18.60 21.22
CA GLY A 18 -1.05 19.38 21.63
C GLY A 18 0.29 18.74 21.25
N ARG A 19 0.30 17.43 20.93
CA ARG A 19 1.48 16.67 20.49
C ARG A 19 1.28 16.07 19.10
N PRO A 20 2.35 15.94 18.28
CA PRO A 20 2.25 15.33 16.95
C PRO A 20 1.85 13.84 17.00
N CYS A 21 1.01 13.43 16.06
CA CYS A 21 0.70 12.02 15.80
C CYS A 21 1.49 11.55 14.56
N HIS A 22 2.43 10.62 14.75
CA HIS A 22 3.37 10.22 13.71
C HIS A 22 2.98 8.95 12.95
N ALA A 23 1.83 8.36 13.24
CA ALA A 23 1.29 7.22 12.49
C ALA A 23 -0.23 7.35 12.32
N PRO A 24 -0.79 7.00 11.15
CA PRO A 24 -2.23 7.13 10.89
C PRO A 24 -3.07 6.00 11.50
N HIS A 25 -2.47 5.06 12.20
CA HIS A 25 -3.10 3.86 12.76
C HIS A 25 -2.38 3.36 14.00
N LYS A 26 -3.08 2.63 14.84
CA LYS A 26 -2.50 1.89 15.96
C LYS A 26 -1.58 0.77 15.42
N TRP A 27 -0.53 0.48 16.17
CA TRP A 27 0.39 -0.59 15.85
C TRP A 27 0.71 -1.40 17.10
N THR A 28 0.62 -2.71 16.96
CA THR A 28 1.08 -3.69 17.94
C THR A 28 2.25 -4.47 17.35
N ARG A 29 3.30 -4.67 18.13
CA ARG A 29 4.44 -5.46 17.66
C ARG A 29 3.97 -6.87 17.28
N PRO A 30 4.24 -7.35 16.06
CA PRO A 30 3.90 -8.72 15.70
C PRO A 30 4.62 -9.71 16.61
N ALA A 31 3.90 -10.73 17.08
CA ALA A 31 4.51 -11.84 17.81
C ALA A 31 5.11 -12.80 16.77
N TYR A 32 6.43 -12.93 16.76
CA TYR A 32 7.13 -13.92 15.93
C TYR A 32 7.38 -15.19 16.76
N GLY A 33 7.20 -16.35 16.15
CA GLY A 33 7.49 -17.65 16.76
C GLY A 33 6.61 -18.76 16.21
N LYS A 34 6.72 -19.98 16.79
CA LYS A 34 5.92 -21.17 16.39
C LYS A 34 4.41 -20.98 16.50
N GLN A 35 3.97 -19.95 17.19
CA GLN A 35 2.57 -19.58 17.33
C GLN A 35 2.26 -18.46 16.34
N THR A 36 1.89 -18.86 15.11
CA THR A 36 0.73 -18.37 14.44
C THR A 36 0.76 -16.92 13.96
N GLN A 37 0.95 -16.77 12.66
CA GLN A 37 0.35 -15.66 11.93
C GLN A 37 -1.18 -15.82 11.95
N PHE A 38 -1.82 -15.38 13.03
CA PHE A 38 -3.27 -15.30 13.08
C PHE A 38 -3.71 -13.92 12.64
N ALA A 39 -4.84 -13.88 11.93
CA ALA A 39 -5.57 -12.65 11.75
C ALA A 39 -5.84 -12.00 13.12
N PRO A 40 -5.77 -10.67 13.21
CA PRO A 40 -6.09 -9.99 14.46
C PRO A 40 -7.49 -10.41 14.91
N PRO A 41 -7.73 -10.50 16.23
CA PRO A 41 -9.05 -10.83 16.76
C PRO A 41 -10.08 -9.82 16.22
N PRO A 42 -11.34 -10.23 16.07
CA PRO A 42 -12.42 -9.31 15.78
C PRO A 42 -12.46 -8.19 16.84
N ASP A 43 -12.82 -6.99 16.41
CA ASP A 43 -13.15 -5.91 17.33
C ASP A 43 -14.44 -6.26 18.07
N ASP A 44 -14.36 -6.41 19.38
CA ASP A 44 -15.46 -6.73 20.30
C ASP A 44 -16.02 -5.50 21.04
N SER A 45 -15.50 -4.31 20.73
CA SER A 45 -16.02 -3.08 21.31
C SER A 45 -17.46 -2.79 20.87
N ALA A 46 -18.20 -2.06 21.70
CA ALA A 46 -19.60 -1.76 21.42
C ALA A 46 -19.79 -1.00 20.11
N LEU A 47 -20.85 -1.36 19.38
CA LEU A 47 -21.25 -0.68 18.14
C LEU A 47 -21.68 0.76 18.44
N LEU A 48 -21.37 1.67 17.51
CA LEU A 48 -21.94 3.02 17.52
C LEU A 48 -23.44 2.95 17.27
N GLN A 49 -24.20 3.66 18.09
CA GLN A 49 -25.67 3.53 18.11
C GLN A 49 -26.38 4.55 17.22
N THR A 50 -25.75 5.71 16.98
CA THR A 50 -26.41 6.79 16.25
C THR A 50 -26.07 6.80 14.77
N ALA A 51 -27.08 7.05 13.93
CA ALA A 51 -26.88 7.23 12.50
C ALA A 51 -25.92 8.41 12.18
N THR A 52 -25.87 9.41 13.06
CA THR A 52 -24.97 10.56 12.91
C THR A 52 -23.51 10.17 13.07
N GLU A 53 -23.17 9.35 14.07
CA GLU A 53 -21.81 8.84 14.29
C GLU A 53 -21.38 7.95 13.12
N ILE A 54 -22.24 7.05 12.66
CA ILE A 54 -21.99 6.17 11.51
C ILE A 54 -21.70 7.01 10.26
N ARG A 55 -22.54 7.99 9.95
CA ARG A 55 -22.33 8.91 8.81
C ARG A 55 -21.05 9.73 8.93
N ARG A 56 -20.69 10.12 10.15
CA ARG A 56 -19.42 10.82 10.40
C ARG A 56 -18.23 9.97 10.01
N ILE A 57 -18.18 8.69 10.42
CA ILE A 57 -17.12 7.75 10.04
C ILE A 57 -17.06 7.57 8.53
N GLN A 58 -18.20 7.34 7.88
CA GLN A 58 -18.27 7.21 6.42
C GLN A 58 -17.78 8.45 5.69
N ALA A 59 -18.12 9.63 6.20
CA ALA A 59 -17.68 10.91 5.63
C ALA A 59 -16.17 11.14 5.80
N ILE A 60 -15.60 10.76 6.95
CA ILE A 60 -14.14 10.79 7.20
C ILE A 60 -13.44 9.87 6.19
N VAL A 61 -13.88 8.62 6.09
CA VAL A 61 -13.31 7.64 5.15
C VAL A 61 -13.36 8.16 3.72
N GLY A 62 -14.52 8.64 3.25
CA GLY A 62 -14.67 9.15 1.89
C GLY A 62 -13.76 10.35 1.60
N SER A 63 -13.73 11.34 2.51
CA SER A 63 -12.91 12.55 2.33
C SER A 63 -11.42 12.21 2.30
N PHE A 64 -10.94 11.41 3.25
CA PHE A 64 -9.52 11.11 3.32
C PHE A 64 -9.06 10.03 2.34
N LEU A 65 -9.95 9.12 1.88
CA LEU A 65 -9.62 8.21 0.79
C LEU A 65 -9.34 8.97 -0.51
N TYR A 66 -10.12 10.00 -0.81
CA TYR A 66 -9.85 10.87 -1.95
C TYR A 66 -8.50 11.57 -1.83
N TYR A 67 -8.20 12.17 -0.67
CA TYR A 67 -6.92 12.82 -0.41
C TYR A 67 -5.73 11.86 -0.45
N ALA A 68 -5.88 10.68 0.14
CA ALA A 68 -4.84 9.67 0.18
C ALA A 68 -4.49 9.12 -1.22
N ARG A 69 -5.50 8.89 -2.04
CA ARG A 69 -5.28 8.44 -3.43
C ARG A 69 -4.65 9.52 -4.31
N ALA A 70 -4.98 10.78 -4.07
CA ALA A 70 -4.45 11.89 -4.83
C ALA A 70 -3.06 12.34 -4.40
N LEU A 71 -2.74 12.26 -3.10
CA LEU A 71 -1.52 12.84 -2.52
C LEU A 71 -0.87 11.96 -1.45
N ASP A 72 -1.49 11.80 -0.28
CA ASP A 72 -0.86 11.12 0.86
C ASP A 72 -1.21 9.64 0.92
N SER A 73 -0.63 8.87 0.03
CA SER A 73 -0.86 7.42 -0.05
C SER A 73 -0.52 6.69 1.27
N THR A 74 0.33 7.28 2.12
CA THR A 74 0.73 6.65 3.39
C THR A 74 -0.43 6.49 4.40
N MET A 75 -1.57 7.14 4.16
CA MET A 75 -2.80 6.96 4.93
C MET A 75 -3.61 5.72 4.50
N LEU A 76 -3.33 5.14 3.33
CA LEU A 76 -4.16 4.07 2.75
C LEU A 76 -4.31 2.82 3.64
N PRO A 77 -3.29 2.32 4.37
CA PRO A 77 -3.46 1.18 5.27
C PRO A 77 -4.50 1.43 6.37
N ALA A 78 -4.50 2.61 6.98
CA ALA A 78 -5.49 3.02 7.97
C ALA A 78 -6.89 3.14 7.35
N LEU A 79 -6.99 3.80 6.20
CA LEU A 79 -8.24 3.98 5.47
C LEU A 79 -8.83 2.67 4.95
N ASN A 80 -7.98 1.73 4.54
CA ASN A 80 -8.44 0.39 4.15
C ASN A 80 -9.11 -0.32 5.34
N GLN A 81 -8.52 -0.27 6.54
CA GLN A 81 -9.12 -0.83 7.73
C GLN A 81 -10.46 -0.16 8.06
N LEU A 82 -10.48 1.17 8.17
CA LEU A 82 -11.69 1.95 8.46
C LEU A 82 -12.80 1.68 7.44
N SER A 83 -12.46 1.56 6.15
CA SER A 83 -13.43 1.28 5.09
C SER A 83 -14.10 -0.09 5.23
N THR A 84 -13.42 -1.08 5.80
CA THR A 84 -14.03 -2.40 6.06
C THR A 84 -15.00 -2.39 7.24
N GLN A 85 -14.88 -1.42 8.15
CA GLN A 85 -15.65 -1.30 9.39
C GLN A 85 -16.77 -0.27 9.29
N GLN A 86 -16.77 0.63 8.32
CA GLN A 86 -17.67 1.78 8.23
C GLN A 86 -19.17 1.46 8.13
N ALA A 87 -19.54 0.22 7.78
CA ALA A 87 -20.95 -0.18 7.71
C ALA A 87 -21.54 -0.46 9.10
N LYS A 88 -20.70 -0.97 10.02
CA LYS A 88 -21.04 -1.27 11.41
C LYS A 88 -19.88 -0.84 12.31
N PRO A 89 -19.66 0.49 12.44
CA PRO A 89 -18.52 0.99 13.19
C PRO A 89 -18.74 0.81 14.69
N THR A 90 -17.64 0.58 15.38
CA THR A 90 -17.57 0.42 16.83
C THR A 90 -16.94 1.65 17.48
N HIS A 91 -16.90 1.72 18.80
CA HIS A 91 -16.13 2.73 19.52
C HIS A 91 -14.65 2.69 19.15
N GLN A 92 -14.07 1.49 18.96
CA GLN A 92 -12.70 1.34 18.48
C GLN A 92 -12.51 1.95 17.07
N THR A 93 -13.50 1.74 16.17
CA THR A 93 -13.47 2.37 14.82
C THR A 93 -13.46 3.90 14.92
N ASN A 94 -14.19 4.47 15.88
CA ASN A 94 -14.19 5.92 16.11
C ASN A 94 -12.84 6.42 16.61
N ASP A 95 -12.20 5.70 17.53
CA ASP A 95 -10.84 6.02 18.02
C ASP A 95 -9.80 5.94 16.91
N ASP A 96 -9.89 4.92 16.05
CA ASP A 96 -9.00 4.75 14.90
C ASP A 96 -9.20 5.89 13.87
N ALA A 97 -10.44 6.34 13.68
CA ALA A 97 -10.72 7.51 12.85
C ALA A 97 -10.19 8.80 13.46
N ALA A 98 -10.27 8.97 14.79
CA ALA A 98 -9.69 10.12 15.49
C ALA A 98 -8.16 10.16 15.32
N MET A 99 -7.49 9.00 15.46
CA MET A 99 -6.05 8.90 15.24
C MET A 99 -5.64 9.25 13.80
N LEU A 100 -6.44 8.84 12.80
CA LEU A 100 -6.22 9.25 11.41
C LEU A 100 -6.32 10.78 11.24
N LEU A 101 -7.29 11.42 11.89
CA LEU A 101 -7.45 12.88 11.87
C LEU A 101 -6.30 13.59 12.57
N ASP A 102 -5.80 13.06 13.68
CA ASP A 102 -4.61 13.58 14.38
C ASP A 102 -3.35 13.51 13.51
N PHE A 103 -3.18 12.41 12.80
CA PHE A 103 -2.11 12.25 11.81
C PHE A 103 -2.25 13.28 10.69
N ALA A 104 -3.45 13.44 10.13
CA ALA A 104 -3.71 14.44 9.09
C ALA A 104 -3.46 15.86 9.58
N ALA A 105 -3.83 16.20 10.83
CA ALA A 105 -3.54 17.47 11.45
C ALA A 105 -2.04 17.71 11.66
N THR A 106 -1.28 16.66 11.90
CA THR A 106 0.19 16.71 12.02
C THR A 106 0.86 16.94 10.67
N TYR A 107 0.34 16.36 9.59
CA TYR A 107 0.90 16.39 8.24
C TYR A 107 -0.09 16.94 7.19
N PRO A 108 -0.56 18.20 7.32
CA PRO A 108 -1.69 18.70 6.52
C PRO A 108 -1.36 18.97 5.04
N ASN A 109 -0.08 19.00 4.68
CA ASN A 109 0.42 19.45 3.38
C ASN A 109 1.31 18.38 2.72
N ALA A 110 0.72 17.27 2.30
CA ALA A 110 1.45 16.29 1.51
C ALA A 110 1.73 16.79 0.10
N LYS A 111 2.90 16.42 -0.44
CA LYS A 111 3.32 16.72 -1.82
C LYS A 111 3.95 15.48 -2.42
N VAL A 112 3.51 15.09 -3.60
CA VAL A 112 4.17 14.06 -4.43
C VAL A 112 5.06 14.77 -5.43
N ARG A 113 6.27 14.26 -5.64
CA ARG A 113 7.17 14.75 -6.68
C ARG A 113 7.22 13.74 -7.81
N TYR A 114 7.05 14.26 -9.02
CA TYR A 114 7.25 13.50 -10.26
C TYR A 114 8.53 13.98 -10.94
N HIS A 115 9.32 13.04 -11.42
CA HIS A 115 10.54 13.29 -12.19
C HIS A 115 10.29 12.92 -13.65
N ALA A 116 10.95 13.62 -14.56
CA ALA A 116 10.94 13.27 -15.98
C ALA A 116 11.46 11.84 -16.17
N SER A 117 10.82 11.10 -17.06
CA SER A 117 11.13 9.69 -17.33
C SER A 117 10.70 9.32 -18.76
N ASP A 118 11.03 8.11 -19.20
CA ASP A 118 10.56 7.55 -20.46
C ASP A 118 9.08 7.17 -20.45
N MET A 119 8.34 7.53 -19.43
CA MET A 119 6.90 7.25 -19.25
C MET A 119 6.55 5.77 -19.31
N ILE A 120 7.48 4.89 -18.97
CA ILE A 120 7.24 3.44 -18.89
C ILE A 120 6.53 3.14 -17.57
N LEU A 121 5.40 2.44 -17.66
CA LEU A 121 4.67 1.99 -16.48
C LEU A 121 5.43 0.88 -15.76
N HIS A 122 5.72 1.08 -14.48
CA HIS A 122 6.23 0.10 -13.54
C HIS A 122 5.21 -0.17 -12.44
N VAL A 123 5.15 -1.41 -11.97
CA VAL A 123 4.24 -1.84 -10.90
C VAL A 123 5.00 -2.67 -9.88
N ASP A 124 4.96 -2.25 -8.63
CA ASP A 124 5.36 -3.08 -7.51
C ASP A 124 4.12 -3.68 -6.89
N THR A 125 4.13 -4.97 -6.59
CA THR A 125 3.01 -5.68 -5.95
C THR A 125 3.45 -6.42 -4.71
N ASP A 126 2.62 -6.40 -3.69
CA ASP A 126 2.84 -7.09 -2.41
C ASP A 126 1.52 -7.59 -1.84
N ALA A 127 1.58 -8.65 -1.03
CA ALA A 127 0.45 -9.15 -0.29
C ALA A 127 0.84 -9.61 1.12
N ALA A 128 0.12 -9.13 2.12
CA ALA A 128 0.28 -9.60 3.49
C ALA A 128 -0.82 -10.62 3.82
N TYR A 129 -0.41 -11.84 4.05
CA TYR A 129 -1.27 -12.98 4.35
C TYR A 129 -1.85 -12.89 5.76
N LEU A 130 -3.17 -13.03 5.89
CA LEU A 130 -3.92 -13.08 7.16
C LEU A 130 -3.73 -11.85 8.09
N VAL A 131 -3.47 -10.67 7.56
CA VAL A 131 -3.26 -9.45 8.36
C VAL A 131 -4.54 -8.68 8.68
N MET A 132 -5.66 -9.08 8.12
CA MET A 132 -6.96 -8.45 8.33
C MET A 132 -7.89 -9.35 9.17
N PRO A 133 -8.89 -8.77 9.87
CA PRO A 133 -9.90 -9.55 10.57
C PRO A 133 -10.57 -10.62 9.68
N ASN A 134 -11.08 -11.68 10.29
CA ASN A 134 -11.71 -12.82 9.61
C ASN A 134 -10.79 -13.56 8.62
N ALA A 135 -9.52 -13.70 8.97
CA ALA A 135 -8.49 -14.39 8.20
C ALA A 135 -8.37 -13.86 6.76
N LYS A 136 -8.60 -12.58 6.53
CA LYS A 136 -8.42 -11.95 5.22
C LYS A 136 -7.01 -11.43 5.04
N SER A 137 -6.60 -11.33 3.79
CA SER A 137 -5.30 -10.83 3.38
C SER A 137 -5.44 -9.45 2.74
N ARG A 138 -4.40 -8.63 2.87
CA ARG A 138 -4.33 -7.31 2.23
C ARG A 138 -3.36 -7.36 1.07
N ILE A 139 -3.74 -6.77 -0.04
CA ILE A 139 -2.88 -6.60 -1.21
C ILE A 139 -2.61 -5.12 -1.44
N ALA A 140 -1.47 -4.84 -2.02
CA ALA A 140 -1.07 -3.50 -2.41
C ALA A 140 -0.40 -3.48 -3.78
N GLY A 141 -0.47 -2.31 -4.41
CA GLY A 141 0.22 -2.00 -5.65
C GLY A 141 0.73 -0.57 -5.64
N TYR A 142 1.96 -0.37 -6.11
CA TYR A 142 2.55 0.95 -6.31
C TYR A 142 2.86 1.12 -7.79
N PHE A 143 2.14 2.01 -8.47
CA PHE A 143 2.21 2.24 -9.91
C PHE A 143 2.91 3.57 -10.17
N TYR A 144 3.96 3.56 -10.94
CA TYR A 144 4.74 4.77 -11.23
C TYR A 144 5.32 4.74 -12.65
N LEU A 145 5.60 5.91 -13.18
CA LEU A 145 6.19 6.08 -14.50
C LEU A 145 7.69 6.31 -14.36
N SER A 146 8.49 5.45 -14.95
CA SER A 146 9.94 5.54 -14.85
C SER A 146 10.63 5.27 -16.19
N SER A 147 11.94 5.26 -16.16
CA SER A 147 12.81 4.90 -17.29
C SER A 147 13.31 3.47 -17.14
N LYS A 148 13.84 2.91 -18.22
CA LYS A 148 14.59 1.64 -18.15
C LYS A 148 15.77 1.79 -17.19
N PRO A 149 16.15 0.72 -16.47
CA PRO A 149 17.39 0.72 -15.72
C PRO A 149 18.59 0.98 -16.66
N LYS A 150 19.60 1.67 -16.18
CA LYS A 150 20.79 2.04 -16.99
C LYS A 150 21.58 0.81 -17.43
N SER A 151 21.64 -0.21 -16.57
CA SER A 151 22.27 -1.49 -16.84
C SER A 151 21.39 -2.64 -16.37
N PRO A 152 21.50 -3.86 -16.95
CA PRO A 152 20.80 -5.04 -16.45
C PRO A 152 21.14 -5.27 -14.98
N GLY A 153 20.10 -5.37 -14.12
CA GLY A 153 20.25 -5.57 -12.68
C GLY A 153 20.26 -4.29 -11.83
N ASP A 154 20.39 -3.12 -12.45
CA ASP A 154 20.23 -1.87 -11.72
C ASP A 154 18.79 -1.69 -11.23
N PRO A 155 18.59 -1.07 -10.05
CA PRO A 155 17.25 -0.75 -9.58
C PRO A 155 16.59 0.30 -10.49
N VAL A 156 15.30 0.09 -10.76
CA VAL A 156 14.50 1.08 -11.48
C VAL A 156 14.39 2.36 -10.63
N PRO A 157 14.64 3.54 -11.19
CA PRO A 157 14.50 4.79 -10.46
C PRO A 157 13.08 4.97 -9.94
N LEU A 158 12.94 5.22 -8.64
CA LEU A 158 11.62 5.47 -8.03
C LEU A 158 11.10 6.84 -8.49
N ASN A 159 9.81 6.89 -8.79
CA ASN A 159 9.08 8.12 -9.12
C ASN A 159 7.80 8.23 -8.28
N GLY A 160 7.18 9.40 -8.27
CA GLY A 160 5.89 9.59 -7.63
C GLY A 160 4.85 8.59 -8.18
N ALA A 161 4.04 8.02 -7.30
CA ALA A 161 2.99 7.12 -7.73
C ALA A 161 1.90 7.86 -8.52
N ILE A 162 1.47 7.26 -9.64
CA ILE A 162 0.25 7.68 -10.35
C ILE A 162 -0.99 6.96 -9.82
N LEU A 163 -0.79 5.80 -9.20
CA LEU A 163 -1.83 5.05 -8.50
C LEU A 163 -1.18 4.25 -7.36
N VAL A 164 -1.83 4.23 -6.20
CA VAL A 164 -1.50 3.29 -5.12
C VAL A 164 -2.75 2.51 -4.77
N GLU A 165 -2.67 1.19 -4.86
CA GLU A 165 -3.71 0.28 -4.40
C GLU A 165 -3.36 -0.26 -3.00
N CYS A 166 -4.38 -0.28 -2.14
CA CYS A 166 -4.34 -0.91 -0.83
C CYS A 166 -5.74 -1.44 -0.57
N THR A 167 -5.93 -2.74 -0.72
CA THR A 167 -7.26 -3.35 -0.64
C THR A 167 -7.21 -4.72 0.02
N THR A 168 -8.35 -5.16 0.57
CA THR A 168 -8.51 -6.45 1.23
C THR A 168 -9.04 -7.48 0.23
N ILE A 169 -8.42 -8.65 0.15
CA ILE A 169 -8.94 -9.79 -0.60
C ILE A 169 -10.26 -10.24 0.06
N LYS A 170 -11.32 -10.30 -0.74
CA LYS A 170 -12.67 -10.56 -0.23
C LYS A 170 -12.87 -11.97 0.32
N HIS A 171 -12.17 -12.96 -0.25
CA HIS A 171 -12.17 -14.37 0.18
C HIS A 171 -10.95 -14.70 1.03
N VAL A 172 -11.03 -15.76 1.80
CA VAL A 172 -9.87 -16.31 2.52
C VAL A 172 -9.03 -17.10 1.52
N VAL A 173 -7.74 -16.81 1.50
CA VAL A 173 -6.76 -17.53 0.67
C VAL A 173 -6.04 -18.59 1.51
N SER A 174 -5.59 -19.66 0.88
CA SER A 174 -5.05 -20.83 1.55
C SER A 174 -3.56 -20.73 1.91
N SER A 175 -2.86 -19.76 1.34
CA SER A 175 -1.42 -19.58 1.56
C SER A 175 -0.94 -18.16 1.25
N ALA A 176 0.25 -17.82 1.76
CA ALA A 176 0.91 -16.57 1.43
C ALA A 176 1.19 -16.45 -0.09
N ALA A 177 1.62 -17.55 -0.73
CA ALA A 177 1.87 -17.55 -2.17
C ALA A 177 0.59 -17.31 -2.99
N GLU A 178 -0.56 -17.80 -2.53
CA GLU A 178 -1.84 -17.50 -3.17
C GLU A 178 -2.25 -16.05 -2.97
N ALA A 179 -2.02 -15.48 -1.78
CA ALA A 179 -2.25 -14.04 -1.54
C ALA A 179 -1.40 -13.18 -2.49
N GLU A 180 -0.13 -13.52 -2.67
CA GLU A 180 0.77 -12.83 -3.60
C GLU A 180 0.31 -12.95 -5.06
N CYS A 181 -0.12 -14.15 -5.50
CA CYS A 181 -0.74 -14.29 -6.82
C CYS A 181 -2.00 -13.45 -6.97
N GLY A 182 -2.80 -13.34 -5.90
CA GLY A 182 -3.96 -12.44 -5.86
C GLY A 182 -3.57 -10.99 -6.01
N GLY A 183 -2.47 -10.55 -5.39
CA GLY A 183 -1.87 -9.23 -5.56
C GLY A 183 -1.43 -8.99 -6.99
N CYS A 184 -0.67 -9.92 -7.57
CA CYS A 184 -0.25 -9.87 -8.98
C CYS A 184 -1.44 -9.75 -9.93
N PHE A 185 -2.49 -10.56 -9.72
CA PHE A 185 -3.70 -10.54 -10.53
C PHE A 185 -4.43 -9.20 -10.45
N HIS A 186 -4.68 -8.71 -9.25
CA HIS A 186 -5.37 -7.44 -9.03
C HIS A 186 -4.62 -6.27 -9.68
N ASN A 187 -3.31 -6.18 -9.43
CA ASN A 187 -2.49 -5.09 -9.93
C ASN A 187 -2.29 -5.16 -11.45
N ALA A 188 -2.16 -6.35 -12.03
CA ALA A 188 -2.11 -6.54 -13.47
C ALA A 188 -3.42 -6.06 -14.15
N GLN A 189 -4.59 -6.34 -13.55
CA GLN A 189 -5.87 -5.81 -14.07
C GLN A 189 -5.91 -4.27 -14.04
N LYS A 190 -5.39 -3.65 -12.99
CA LYS A 190 -5.30 -2.18 -12.89
C LYS A 190 -4.29 -1.58 -13.87
N ALA A 191 -3.23 -2.30 -14.21
CA ALA A 191 -2.23 -1.84 -15.15
C ALA A 191 -2.73 -1.74 -16.59
N ILE A 192 -3.69 -2.60 -17.01
CA ILE A 192 -4.20 -2.60 -18.40
C ILE A 192 -4.75 -1.23 -18.84
N PRO A 193 -5.75 -0.64 -18.16
CA PRO A 193 -6.29 0.65 -18.60
C PRO A 193 -5.24 1.76 -18.54
N ILE A 194 -4.29 1.72 -17.60
CA ILE A 194 -3.20 2.69 -17.54
C ILE A 194 -2.28 2.55 -18.77
N ARG A 195 -1.93 1.32 -19.14
CA ARG A 195 -1.14 1.06 -20.36
C ARG A 195 -1.80 1.59 -21.61
N ILE A 196 -3.12 1.33 -21.79
CA ILE A 196 -3.89 1.80 -22.91
C ILE A 196 -3.87 3.33 -22.95
N ALA A 197 -4.20 3.98 -21.85
CA ALA A 197 -4.20 5.44 -21.76
C ALA A 197 -2.80 6.04 -22.09
N LEU A 198 -1.70 5.44 -21.62
CA LEU A 198 -0.36 5.91 -21.95
C LEU A 198 -0.06 5.75 -23.45
N GLN A 199 -0.48 4.65 -24.08
CA GLN A 199 -0.31 4.44 -25.51
C GLN A 199 -1.13 5.46 -26.33
N ASP A 200 -2.36 5.72 -25.94
CA ASP A 200 -3.23 6.72 -26.57
C ASP A 200 -2.66 8.14 -26.43
N LEU A 201 -1.94 8.41 -25.34
CA LEU A 201 -1.22 9.67 -25.12
C LEU A 201 0.13 9.75 -25.89
N GLY A 202 0.47 8.75 -26.69
CA GLY A 202 1.70 8.74 -27.50
C GLY A 202 2.93 8.18 -26.78
N HIS A 203 2.77 7.49 -25.65
CA HIS A 203 3.86 6.85 -24.91
C HIS A 203 3.82 5.32 -25.09
N PRO A 204 4.55 4.75 -26.07
CA PRO A 204 4.56 3.31 -26.31
C PRO A 204 4.98 2.53 -25.06
N GLN A 205 4.22 1.49 -24.73
CA GLN A 205 4.45 0.69 -23.54
C GLN A 205 5.09 -0.66 -23.92
N PRO A 206 6.32 -0.96 -23.47
CA PRO A 206 6.89 -2.30 -23.56
C PRO A 206 6.09 -3.26 -22.66
N LYS A 207 6.53 -4.51 -22.53
CA LYS A 207 6.00 -5.40 -21.47
C LYS A 207 6.12 -4.67 -20.14
N THR A 208 5.00 -4.40 -19.47
CA THR A 208 5.04 -3.72 -18.17
C THR A 208 5.75 -4.60 -17.15
N PRO A 209 6.86 -4.14 -16.55
CA PRO A 209 7.51 -4.88 -15.47
C PRO A 209 6.64 -4.82 -14.22
N ILE A 210 6.31 -5.99 -13.68
CA ILE A 210 5.58 -6.15 -12.42
C ILE A 210 6.51 -6.85 -11.44
N LYS A 211 6.87 -6.16 -10.35
CA LYS A 211 7.76 -6.66 -9.32
C LYS A 211 6.97 -7.34 -8.20
N THR A 212 7.44 -8.51 -7.78
CA THR A 212 6.98 -9.21 -6.58
C THR A 212 8.19 -9.72 -5.79
N ASP A 213 8.07 -9.86 -4.48
CA ASP A 213 9.11 -10.49 -3.65
C ASP A 213 8.86 -11.98 -3.40
N ASN A 214 7.81 -12.54 -4.01
CA ASN A 214 7.47 -13.96 -3.93
C ASN A 214 7.87 -14.70 -5.21
N SER A 215 8.91 -15.53 -5.12
CA SER A 215 9.42 -16.31 -6.24
C SER A 215 8.40 -17.34 -6.79
N THR A 216 7.48 -17.83 -5.95
CA THR A 216 6.41 -18.74 -6.38
C THR A 216 5.38 -18.01 -7.24
N ALA A 217 5.00 -16.79 -6.87
CA ALA A 217 4.09 -15.97 -7.65
C ALA A 217 4.71 -15.57 -9.00
N GLU A 218 5.99 -15.18 -9.01
CA GLU A 218 6.75 -14.89 -10.22
C GLU A 218 6.80 -16.12 -11.15
N ALA A 219 7.23 -17.26 -10.63
CA ALA A 219 7.33 -18.50 -11.40
C ALA A 219 5.96 -18.98 -11.93
N PHE A 220 4.89 -18.77 -11.17
CA PHE A 220 3.53 -19.05 -11.64
C PHE A 220 3.14 -18.13 -12.82
N ALA A 221 3.35 -16.84 -12.69
CA ALA A 221 2.96 -15.86 -13.70
C ALA A 221 3.71 -16.06 -15.03
N ASN A 222 5.00 -16.40 -14.96
CA ASN A 222 5.86 -16.63 -16.14
C ASN A 222 5.81 -18.06 -16.68
N LYS A 223 4.95 -18.95 -16.15
CA LYS A 223 4.85 -20.37 -16.53
C LYS A 223 6.14 -21.17 -16.34
N SER A 224 7.07 -20.72 -15.50
CA SER A 224 8.35 -21.37 -15.26
C SER A 224 8.28 -22.54 -14.27
N MET A 225 7.13 -22.75 -13.60
CA MET A 225 6.93 -23.85 -12.67
C MET A 225 5.80 -24.81 -13.10
N ARG A 226 5.98 -26.12 -12.81
CA ARG A 226 4.90 -27.11 -12.87
C ARG A 226 4.08 -27.05 -11.58
N GLN A 227 2.77 -26.83 -11.71
CA GLN A 227 1.83 -26.84 -10.59
C GLN A 227 1.67 -28.24 -10.00
N LYS A 228 2.49 -28.60 -9.01
CA LYS A 228 2.33 -29.87 -8.27
C LYS A 228 1.41 -29.75 -7.04
N ARG A 229 1.38 -28.59 -6.38
CA ARG A 229 0.68 -28.38 -5.09
C ARG A 229 -0.32 -27.23 -5.07
N SER A 230 -0.43 -26.46 -6.15
CA SER A 230 -1.31 -25.28 -6.26
C SER A 230 -2.62 -25.56 -7.01
N LYS A 231 -3.12 -26.79 -6.95
CA LYS A 231 -4.40 -27.17 -7.60
C LYS A 231 -5.61 -26.43 -7.01
N ALA A 232 -5.47 -25.89 -5.80
CA ALA A 232 -6.52 -25.17 -5.09
C ALA A 232 -6.53 -23.66 -5.36
N TRP A 233 -5.59 -23.16 -6.14
CA TRP A 233 -5.55 -21.72 -6.44
C TRP A 233 -6.71 -21.31 -7.33
N ASP A 234 -7.23 -20.11 -7.09
CA ASP A 234 -8.33 -19.55 -7.86
C ASP A 234 -8.00 -19.54 -9.37
N MET A 235 -8.87 -20.12 -10.17
CA MET A 235 -8.73 -20.20 -11.62
C MET A 235 -8.53 -18.83 -12.29
N ARG A 236 -9.04 -17.77 -11.68
CA ARG A 236 -8.86 -16.40 -12.17
C ARG A 236 -7.38 -16.00 -12.29
N TYR A 237 -6.50 -16.56 -11.46
CA TYR A 237 -5.07 -16.23 -11.51
C TYR A 237 -4.39 -16.74 -12.78
N HIS A 238 -4.95 -17.74 -13.46
CA HIS A 238 -4.45 -18.21 -14.76
C HIS A 238 -4.53 -17.12 -15.85
N TRP A 239 -5.39 -16.14 -15.70
CA TRP A 239 -5.45 -14.97 -16.57
C TRP A 239 -4.11 -14.20 -16.63
N ILE A 240 -3.35 -14.14 -15.54
CA ILE A 240 -2.02 -13.52 -15.53
C ILE A 240 -1.10 -14.22 -16.54
N ARG A 241 -1.12 -15.56 -16.57
CA ARG A 241 -0.29 -16.37 -17.47
C ARG A 241 -0.62 -16.11 -18.94
N ASP A 242 -1.90 -15.92 -19.23
CA ASP A 242 -2.36 -15.59 -20.56
C ASP A 242 -1.83 -14.21 -20.99
N ARG A 243 -1.98 -13.18 -20.14
CA ARG A 243 -1.50 -11.83 -20.42
C ARG A 243 0.02 -11.72 -20.52
N THR A 244 0.74 -12.51 -19.75
CA THR A 244 2.20 -12.63 -19.85
C THR A 244 2.59 -13.27 -21.19
N ALA A 245 1.90 -14.33 -21.62
CA ALA A 245 2.13 -14.96 -22.91
C ALA A 245 1.83 -14.03 -24.10
N GLN A 246 0.84 -13.14 -23.98
CA GLN A 246 0.52 -12.09 -24.94
C GLN A 246 1.53 -10.93 -24.93
N GLY A 247 2.53 -10.96 -24.06
CA GLY A 247 3.57 -9.92 -24.01
C GLY A 247 3.13 -8.60 -23.34
N GLN A 248 2.04 -8.59 -22.59
CA GLN A 248 1.59 -7.39 -21.90
C GLN A 248 2.39 -7.12 -20.62
N PHE A 249 2.79 -8.18 -19.89
CA PHE A 249 3.49 -8.11 -18.61
C PHE A 249 4.77 -8.93 -18.62
N HIS A 250 5.70 -8.52 -17.74
CA HIS A 250 6.87 -9.27 -17.35
C HIS A 250 6.97 -9.27 -15.83
N PHE A 251 6.70 -10.41 -15.20
CA PHE A 251 6.85 -10.55 -13.75
C PHE A 251 8.30 -10.85 -13.42
N TYR A 252 8.84 -10.17 -12.41
CA TYR A 252 10.19 -10.42 -11.94
C TYR A 252 10.27 -10.36 -10.43
N TRP A 253 11.16 -11.19 -9.89
CA TRP A 253 11.41 -11.23 -8.47
C TRP A 253 12.44 -10.19 -8.05
N ALA A 254 12.21 -9.52 -6.90
CA ALA A 254 13.21 -8.71 -6.24
C ALA A 254 13.04 -8.81 -4.72
N LYS A 255 14.11 -8.50 -3.97
CA LYS A 255 14.07 -8.53 -2.50
C LYS A 255 12.99 -7.57 -1.97
N GLY A 256 12.26 -7.98 -0.93
CA GLY A 256 11.17 -7.21 -0.31
C GLY A 256 11.57 -5.80 0.13
N LEU A 257 12.81 -5.59 0.57
CA LEU A 257 13.35 -4.25 0.90
C LEU A 257 13.30 -3.25 -0.27
N LEU A 258 13.21 -3.72 -1.50
CA LEU A 258 13.12 -2.92 -2.71
C LEU A 258 11.69 -2.88 -3.26
N ASN A 259 10.72 -3.46 -2.55
CA ASN A 259 9.32 -3.50 -2.96
C ASN A 259 8.55 -2.34 -2.34
N TRP A 260 8.25 -1.32 -3.16
CA TRP A 260 7.54 -0.12 -2.69
C TRP A 260 6.07 -0.37 -2.33
N ALA A 261 5.51 -1.52 -2.68
CA ALA A 261 4.16 -1.92 -2.28
C ALA A 261 4.09 -2.50 -0.86
N ASP A 262 5.19 -3.04 -0.29
CA ASP A 262 5.21 -3.69 1.04
C ASP A 262 4.68 -2.77 2.16
N TYR A 263 5.01 -1.49 2.10
CA TYR A 263 4.51 -0.52 3.07
C TYR A 263 2.98 -0.51 3.19
N PHE A 264 2.26 -0.72 2.10
CA PHE A 264 0.80 -0.56 2.06
C PHE A 264 0.04 -1.83 2.49
N THR A 265 0.71 -2.93 2.71
CA THR A 265 0.07 -4.19 3.11
C THR A 265 -0.05 -4.38 4.62
N LYS A 266 0.73 -3.63 5.42
CA LYS A 266 0.84 -3.80 6.88
C LYS A 266 0.61 -2.48 7.63
N HIS A 267 0.36 -2.57 8.92
CA HIS A 267 0.46 -1.45 9.84
C HIS A 267 1.89 -1.39 10.39
N HIS A 268 2.42 -0.19 10.56
CA HIS A 268 3.82 0.04 10.93
C HIS A 268 3.94 0.81 12.23
N SER A 269 5.04 0.61 12.96
CA SER A 269 5.37 1.44 14.11
C SER A 269 5.53 2.91 13.70
N PRO A 270 5.25 3.88 14.59
CA PRO A 270 5.45 5.30 14.30
C PRO A 270 6.87 5.63 13.81
N THR A 271 7.88 4.96 14.38
CA THR A 271 9.29 5.12 13.97
C THR A 271 9.51 4.68 12.53
N TYR A 272 9.04 3.49 12.17
CA TYR A 272 9.17 2.98 10.79
C TYR A 272 8.39 3.85 9.79
N HIS A 273 7.14 4.23 10.15
CA HIS A 273 6.32 5.12 9.33
C HIS A 273 7.04 6.45 9.05
N THR A 274 7.57 7.09 10.09
CA THR A 274 8.30 8.37 9.95
C THR A 274 9.55 8.24 9.08
N ALA A 275 10.27 7.13 9.18
CA ALA A 275 11.48 6.87 8.38
C ALA A 275 11.14 6.58 6.91
N THR A 276 10.04 5.85 6.65
CA THR A 276 9.68 5.37 5.31
C THR A 276 8.84 6.38 4.51
N ARG A 277 7.99 7.16 5.19
CA ARG A 277 7.11 8.15 4.55
C ARG A 277 7.81 9.08 3.55
N PRO A 278 9.04 9.58 3.77
CA PRO A 278 9.74 10.45 2.82
C PRO A 278 10.05 9.83 1.45
N HIS A 279 9.96 8.51 1.30
CA HIS A 279 10.09 7.86 -0.01
C HIS A 279 8.86 8.08 -0.90
N TYR A 280 7.69 8.27 -0.29
CA TYR A 280 6.41 8.45 -0.98
C TYR A 280 6.00 9.92 -1.07
N ILE A 281 6.29 10.69 -0.03
CA ILE A 281 5.82 12.07 0.16
C ILE A 281 7.02 12.98 0.37
N LEU A 282 7.10 14.05 -0.40
CA LEU A 282 8.17 15.03 -0.27
C LEU A 282 8.17 15.61 1.15
N LYS A 283 9.33 15.59 1.82
CA LYS A 283 9.50 16.28 3.10
C LYS A 283 9.22 17.77 2.91
N ASN A 284 8.31 18.33 3.69
CA ASN A 284 8.23 19.78 3.83
C ASN A 284 9.50 20.22 4.57
N HIS A 285 10.35 20.99 3.91
CA HIS A 285 11.47 21.67 4.57
C HIS A 285 10.91 22.74 5.52
N LEU A 286 10.58 22.34 6.74
CA LEU A 286 10.67 23.21 7.90
C LEU A 286 11.93 22.77 8.63
N ALA A 287 13.00 23.53 8.41
CA ALA A 287 14.29 23.50 9.12
C ALA A 287 14.96 22.10 9.27
N SER A 288 15.92 21.77 8.45
CA SER A 288 17.31 21.55 8.85
C SER A 288 18.11 20.88 7.75
N GLN A 289 19.31 21.33 7.65
CA GLN A 289 20.40 20.96 6.76
C GLN A 289 20.78 19.48 6.88
N SER A 290 21.25 18.93 5.74
CA SER A 290 22.10 17.75 5.63
C SER A 290 21.58 16.41 6.16
N ILE A 291 20.99 15.62 5.27
CA ILE A 291 21.06 14.16 5.38
C ILE A 291 21.08 13.60 3.95
N SER A 292 22.24 13.33 3.39
CA SER A 292 22.36 12.80 2.02
C SER A 292 22.91 11.38 1.91
N THR A 293 23.34 10.72 2.96
CA THR A 293 23.87 9.35 2.86
C THR A 293 23.56 8.42 4.04
N SER A 294 23.08 8.97 5.14
CA SER A 294 22.83 8.19 6.37
C SER A 294 21.49 7.46 6.44
N ILE A 295 20.56 7.72 5.51
CA ILE A 295 19.19 7.17 5.60
C ILE A 295 19.15 5.70 5.20
N LEU A 296 19.89 5.29 4.17
CA LEU A 296 19.98 3.87 3.80
C LEU A 296 20.68 3.04 4.89
N SER A 297 21.74 3.58 5.49
CA SER A 297 22.43 2.94 6.62
C SER A 297 21.55 2.92 7.89
N SER A 298 20.72 3.91 8.13
CA SER A 298 19.80 3.95 9.27
C SER A 298 18.65 2.94 9.11
N ILE A 299 18.13 2.76 7.90
CA ILE A 299 17.11 1.73 7.61
C ILE A 299 17.72 0.33 7.74
N GLN A 300 18.93 0.11 7.24
CA GLN A 300 19.67 -1.15 7.43
C GLN A 300 19.93 -1.45 8.90
N ASN A 301 20.31 -0.44 9.71
CA ASN A 301 20.55 -0.60 11.14
C ASN A 301 19.27 -0.78 11.97
N VAL A 302 18.15 -0.20 11.58
CA VAL A 302 16.85 -0.42 12.23
C VAL A 302 16.31 -1.81 11.90
N LEU A 303 16.48 -2.27 10.65
CA LEU A 303 16.06 -3.61 10.23
C LEU A 303 16.95 -4.71 10.83
N ALA A 304 18.24 -4.49 10.98
CA ALA A 304 19.16 -5.44 11.65
C ALA A 304 18.91 -5.59 13.16
N ARG A 305 18.17 -4.68 13.80
CA ARG A 305 17.77 -4.75 15.22
C ARG A 305 16.37 -5.29 15.44
N VAL A 306 15.63 -5.58 14.37
CA VAL A 306 14.23 -6.03 14.41
C VAL A 306 14.07 -7.45 13.83
N CYS A 307 15.15 -8.00 13.24
CA CYS A 307 15.24 -9.43 12.86
C CYS A 307 15.82 -10.27 14.00
#